data_87674b72c6f005d255f273942c7f46fb
#
_entry.id   87674b72c6f005d255f273942c7f46fb
#
_cell.length_a   1.000
_cell.length_b   1.000
_cell.length_c   1.000
_cell.angle_alpha   90.00
_cell.angle_beta   90.00
_cell.angle_gamma   90.00
#
_symmetry.space_group_name_H-M   'P 1'
#
loop_
_entity.id
_entity.type
_entity.pdbx_description
1 polymer ?
#
loop_
_entity_poly.entity_id
_entity_poly.type
_entity_poly.pdbx_seq_one_letter_code
_entity_poly.pdbx_strand_id
1 'polypeptide(L)'
;MRVAVVGSRTLTVPNLGDYLPENVSEIVSGGARGVDQCARAYALSHGIRLTEYLPDYARHGRRAPLMRNDLIVARAELVLAFWDGRSRGTVYTIRRCRAMGVPYRVFRAAEAPSCP
;
A
#
# COMPACT_ATOMS: atom_id res chain seq x y z
N MET A 1 3.01 -6.81 -13.88
CA MET A 1 2.70 -7.28 -12.50
C MET A 1 1.97 -6.20 -11.74
N ARG A 2 0.89 -6.56 -11.08
CA ARG A 2 0.15 -5.66 -10.20
C ARG A 2 0.79 -5.69 -8.82
N VAL A 3 1.29 -4.54 -8.38
CA VAL A 3 1.98 -4.42 -7.09
C VAL A 3 1.21 -3.48 -6.18
N ALA A 4 0.80 -3.97 -5.02
CA ALA A 4 0.19 -3.12 -4.02
C ALA A 4 1.29 -2.46 -3.18
N VAL A 5 1.12 -1.18 -2.94
CA VAL A 5 1.99 -0.41 -2.05
C VAL A 5 1.12 0.09 -0.90
N VAL A 6 1.37 -0.43 0.27
CA VAL A 6 0.60 -0.11 1.48
C VAL A 6 1.55 0.32 2.58
N GLY A 7 1.04 1.05 3.55
CA GLY A 7 1.90 1.43 4.66
C GLY A 7 1.26 2.43 5.60
N SER A 8 2.04 2.79 6.60
CA SER A 8 1.64 3.67 7.66
C SER A 8 1.45 5.09 7.16
N ARG A 9 0.45 5.78 7.70
CA ARG A 9 0.14 7.17 7.33
C ARG A 9 1.22 8.16 7.74
N THR A 10 2.08 7.76 8.66
CA THR A 10 3.17 8.58 9.19
C THR A 10 4.48 8.41 8.45
N LEU A 11 4.53 7.50 7.49
CA LEU A 11 5.75 7.20 6.73
C LEU A 11 5.69 7.78 5.33
N THR A 12 6.87 8.08 4.80
CA THR A 12 7.06 8.42 3.40
C THR A 12 8.17 7.56 2.81
N VAL A 13 8.08 7.28 1.52
CA VAL A 13 9.05 6.46 0.80
C VAL A 13 9.48 7.21 -0.46
N PRO A 14 10.44 8.14 -0.33
CA PRO A 14 10.84 8.98 -1.47
C PRO A 14 11.52 8.20 -2.59
N ASN A 15 12.11 7.05 -2.27
CA ASN A 15 12.79 6.17 -3.23
C ASN A 15 11.97 4.92 -3.56
N LEU A 16 10.67 5.07 -3.70
CA LEU A 16 9.77 3.93 -3.91
C LEU A 16 10.18 3.05 -5.10
N GLY A 17 10.71 3.65 -6.16
CA GLY A 17 11.16 2.91 -7.34
C GLY A 17 12.20 1.85 -7.04
N ASP A 18 13.01 2.04 -6.00
CA ASP A 18 14.05 1.07 -5.62
C ASP A 18 13.46 -0.23 -5.10
N TYR A 19 12.21 -0.21 -4.65
CA TYR A 19 11.52 -1.37 -4.09
C TYR A 19 10.63 -2.09 -5.11
N LEU A 20 10.29 -1.43 -6.21
CA LEU A 20 9.37 -1.97 -7.19
C LEU A 20 10.09 -2.95 -8.14
N PRO A 21 9.44 -4.06 -8.52
CA PRO A 21 9.98 -4.93 -9.55
C PRO A 21 9.98 -4.22 -10.91
N GLU A 22 10.91 -4.60 -11.79
CA GLU A 22 11.04 -3.98 -13.11
C GLU A 22 9.78 -4.15 -13.97
N ASN A 23 9.05 -5.25 -13.78
CA ASN A 23 7.86 -5.56 -14.56
C ASN A 23 6.56 -5.03 -13.93
N VAL A 24 6.64 -4.03 -13.05
CA VAL A 24 5.44 -3.42 -12.51
C VAL A 24 4.64 -2.73 -13.60
N SER A 25 3.36 -3.06 -13.71
CA SER A 25 2.46 -2.49 -14.71
C SER A 25 1.29 -1.73 -14.07
N GLU A 26 1.04 -1.99 -12.80
CA GLU A 26 -0.05 -1.35 -12.07
C GLU A 26 0.34 -1.25 -10.59
N ILE A 27 0.10 -0.07 -10.01
CA ILE A 27 0.23 0.14 -8.56
C ILE A 27 -1.16 0.17 -7.97
N VAL A 28 -1.37 -0.64 -6.92
CA VAL A 28 -2.63 -0.73 -6.20
C VAL A 28 -2.43 -0.10 -4.81
N SER A 29 -3.31 0.80 -4.43
CA SER A 29 -3.16 1.57 -3.19
C SER A 29 -4.51 1.91 -2.60
N GLY A 30 -4.50 2.46 -1.40
CA GLY A 30 -5.73 2.84 -0.69
C GLY A 30 -6.05 4.33 -0.72
N GLY A 31 -5.20 5.14 -1.31
CA GLY A 31 -5.44 6.59 -1.39
C GLY A 31 -5.35 7.33 -0.06
N ALA A 32 -4.76 6.73 0.97
CA ALA A 32 -4.57 7.37 2.27
C ALA A 32 -3.35 8.30 2.25
N ARG A 33 -3.04 8.89 3.40
CA ARG A 33 -1.84 9.73 3.56
C ARG A 33 -0.60 8.86 3.71
N GLY A 34 0.58 9.50 3.69
CA GLY A 34 1.85 8.83 3.90
C GLY A 34 2.26 7.98 2.71
N VAL A 35 2.49 6.70 2.94
CA VAL A 35 2.99 5.78 1.91
C VAL A 35 2.10 5.76 0.67
N ASP A 36 0.78 5.80 0.85
CA ASP A 36 -0.17 5.78 -0.28
C ASP A 36 -0.01 7.00 -1.19
N GLN A 37 0.32 8.17 -0.64
CA GLN A 37 0.58 9.37 -1.44
C GLN A 37 1.87 9.23 -2.25
N CYS A 38 2.89 8.61 -1.68
CA CYS A 38 4.13 8.33 -2.41
C CYS A 38 3.87 7.37 -3.57
N ALA A 39 3.02 6.37 -3.37
CA ALA A 39 2.62 5.44 -4.42
C ALA A 39 1.90 6.15 -5.57
N ARG A 40 0.99 7.04 -5.23
CA ARG A 40 0.25 7.83 -6.22
C ARG A 40 1.19 8.73 -7.03
N ALA A 41 2.07 9.47 -6.33
CA ALA A 41 3.01 10.36 -7.00
C ALA A 41 3.93 9.59 -7.95
N TYR A 42 4.42 8.44 -7.52
CA TYR A 42 5.29 7.60 -8.34
C TYR A 42 4.56 7.10 -9.58
N ALA A 43 3.34 6.55 -9.42
CA ALA A 43 2.57 6.03 -10.53
C ALA A 43 2.28 7.11 -11.57
N LEU A 44 1.86 8.30 -11.13
CA LEU A 44 1.56 9.39 -12.02
C LEU A 44 2.80 9.90 -12.76
N SER A 45 3.94 10.02 -12.08
CA SER A 45 5.17 10.53 -12.69
C SER A 45 5.83 9.55 -13.65
N HIS A 46 5.55 8.26 -13.52
CA HIS A 46 6.14 7.22 -14.36
C HIS A 46 5.15 6.59 -15.36
N GLY A 47 3.94 7.15 -15.47
CA GLY A 47 2.95 6.63 -16.40
C GLY A 47 2.48 5.21 -16.09
N ILE A 48 2.52 4.80 -14.83
CA ILE A 48 2.08 3.49 -14.38
C ILE A 48 0.60 3.59 -13.99
N ARG A 49 -0.18 2.57 -14.36
CA ARG A 49 -1.60 2.51 -13.97
C ARG A 49 -1.72 2.56 -12.45
N LEU A 50 -2.63 3.39 -11.95
CA LEU A 50 -2.91 3.51 -10.52
C LEU A 50 -4.34 3.04 -10.27
N THR A 51 -4.50 2.10 -9.35
CA THR A 51 -5.81 1.65 -8.88
C THR A 51 -5.89 1.94 -7.38
N GLU A 52 -6.83 2.79 -6.98
CA GLU A 52 -7.03 3.15 -5.59
C GLU A 52 -8.38 2.62 -5.10
N TYR A 53 -8.36 1.88 -3.99
CA TYR A 53 -9.58 1.44 -3.31
C TYR A 53 -9.81 2.33 -2.10
N LEU A 54 -10.78 3.21 -2.18
CA LEU A 54 -11.12 4.11 -1.09
C LEU A 54 -12.03 3.40 -0.09
N PRO A 55 -11.91 3.71 1.21
CA PRO A 55 -12.78 3.11 2.20
C PRO A 55 -14.21 3.61 2.03
N ASP A 56 -15.18 2.69 2.03
CA ASP A 56 -16.60 3.00 1.90
C ASP A 56 -17.23 3.04 3.31
N TYR A 57 -17.10 4.18 3.96
CA TYR A 57 -17.60 4.36 5.31
C TYR A 57 -19.12 4.27 5.39
N ALA A 58 -19.83 4.68 4.35
CA ALA A 58 -21.29 4.61 4.32
C ALA A 58 -21.78 3.16 4.40
N ARG A 59 -21.03 2.24 3.76
CA ARG A 59 -21.39 0.82 3.70
C ARG A 59 -20.83 0.01 4.85
N HIS A 60 -19.60 0.31 5.31
CA HIS A 60 -18.86 -0.53 6.24
C HIS A 60 -18.55 0.14 7.58
N GLY A 61 -18.89 1.42 7.75
CA GLY A 61 -18.62 2.14 9.00
C GLY A 61 -17.15 2.13 9.37
N ARG A 62 -16.85 1.83 10.62
CA ARG A 62 -15.46 1.82 11.14
C ARG A 62 -14.57 0.76 10.50
N ARG A 63 -15.15 -0.27 9.92
CA ARG A 63 -14.41 -1.37 9.28
C ARG A 63 -14.03 -1.04 7.85
N ALA A 64 -14.48 0.08 7.32
CA ALA A 64 -14.24 0.45 5.93
C ALA A 64 -12.78 0.40 5.51
N PRO A 65 -11.81 0.93 6.30
CA PRO A 65 -10.40 0.82 5.93
C PRO A 65 -9.90 -0.61 5.84
N LEU A 66 -10.36 -1.50 6.71
CA LEU A 66 -9.96 -2.91 6.69
C LEU A 66 -10.59 -3.65 5.52
N MET A 67 -11.85 -3.38 5.24
CA MET A 67 -12.55 -3.98 4.10
C MET A 67 -11.89 -3.56 2.78
N ARG A 68 -11.49 -2.28 2.67
CA ARG A 68 -10.74 -1.77 1.52
C ARG A 68 -9.40 -2.49 1.37
N ASN A 69 -8.70 -2.77 2.46
CA ASN A 69 -7.43 -3.48 2.42
C ASN A 69 -7.57 -4.89 1.89
N ASP A 70 -8.70 -5.56 2.16
CA ASP A 70 -8.98 -6.87 1.57
C ASP A 70 -9.05 -6.80 0.04
N LEU A 71 -9.65 -5.74 -0.50
CA LEU A 71 -9.72 -5.53 -1.95
C LEU A 71 -8.33 -5.28 -2.55
N ILE A 72 -7.50 -4.53 -1.87
CA ILE A 72 -6.12 -4.29 -2.30
C ILE A 72 -5.35 -5.61 -2.41
N VAL A 73 -5.40 -6.43 -1.38
CA VAL A 73 -4.70 -7.72 -1.35
C VAL A 73 -5.23 -8.65 -2.45
N ALA A 74 -6.55 -8.68 -2.63
CA ALA A 74 -7.17 -9.54 -3.66
C ALA A 74 -6.74 -9.16 -5.08
N ARG A 75 -6.46 -7.88 -5.32
CA ARG A 75 -6.03 -7.40 -6.64
C ARG A 75 -4.54 -7.63 -6.89
N ALA A 76 -3.72 -7.62 -5.85
CA ALA A 76 -2.27 -7.60 -5.97
C ALA A 76 -1.67 -8.97 -6.26
N GLU A 77 -0.60 -8.97 -7.03
CA GLU A 77 0.27 -10.14 -7.23
C GLU A 77 1.46 -10.10 -6.28
N LEU A 78 1.79 -8.92 -5.77
CA LEU A 78 2.82 -8.70 -4.76
C LEU A 78 2.40 -7.51 -3.90
N VAL A 79 2.59 -7.60 -2.60
CA VAL A 79 2.30 -6.50 -1.68
C VAL A 79 3.61 -6.03 -1.04
N LEU A 80 3.88 -4.74 -1.14
CA LEU A 80 4.98 -4.08 -0.44
C LEU A 80 4.40 -3.27 0.71
N ALA A 81 4.74 -3.65 1.93
CA ALA A 81 4.21 -3.02 3.13
C ALA A 81 5.31 -2.25 3.86
N PHE A 82 5.13 -0.95 3.99
CA PHE A 82 6.05 -0.06 4.70
C PHE A 82 5.44 0.26 6.06
N TRP A 83 6.02 -0.28 7.11
CA TRP A 83 5.42 -0.31 8.44
C TRP A 83 6.26 0.47 9.46
N ASP A 84 5.59 1.28 10.28
CA ASP A 84 6.23 2.06 11.35
C ASP A 84 6.39 1.26 12.67
N GLY A 85 5.97 0.01 12.69
CA GLY A 85 5.99 -0.82 13.88
C GLY A 85 4.76 -0.67 14.77
N ARG A 86 3.82 0.21 14.42
CA ARG A 86 2.64 0.52 15.24
C ARG A 86 1.32 0.38 14.51
N SER A 87 1.28 0.69 13.23
CA SER A 87 0.05 0.73 12.45
C SER A 87 -0.66 -0.62 12.43
N ARG A 88 -1.90 -0.63 12.92
CA ARG A 88 -2.74 -1.83 12.94
C ARG A 88 -3.26 -2.19 11.56
N GLY A 89 -3.52 -1.18 10.72
CA GLY A 89 -3.98 -1.41 9.36
C GLY A 89 -2.95 -2.13 8.52
N THR A 90 -1.68 -1.79 8.68
CA THR A 90 -0.58 -2.47 7.99
C THR A 90 -0.45 -3.91 8.46
N VAL A 91 -0.54 -4.16 9.78
CA VAL A 91 -0.53 -5.52 10.34
C VAL A 91 -1.69 -6.35 9.78
N TYR A 92 -2.87 -5.77 9.72
CA TYR A 92 -4.05 -6.44 9.16
C TYR A 92 -3.80 -6.86 7.71
N THR A 93 -3.26 -5.94 6.90
CA THR A 93 -2.96 -6.22 5.50
C THR A 93 -1.95 -7.36 5.36
N ILE A 94 -0.91 -7.38 6.18
CA ILE A 94 0.08 -8.47 6.19
C ILE A 94 -0.58 -9.81 6.52
N ARG A 95 -1.46 -9.83 7.52
CA ARG A 95 -2.19 -11.05 7.88
C ARG A 95 -3.10 -11.53 6.75
N ARG A 96 -3.74 -10.60 6.05
CA ARG A 96 -4.58 -10.95 4.90
C ARG A 96 -3.75 -11.52 3.76
N CYS A 97 -2.56 -11.01 3.51
CA CYS A 97 -1.65 -11.59 2.52
C CYS A 97 -1.34 -13.04 2.85
N ARG A 98 -1.04 -13.34 4.11
CA ARG A 98 -0.80 -14.72 4.55
C ARG A 98 -2.01 -15.60 4.35
N ALA A 99 -3.19 -15.12 4.74
CA ALA A 99 -4.43 -15.89 4.64
C ALA A 99 -4.82 -16.16 3.18
N MET A 100 -4.55 -15.23 2.28
CA MET A 100 -4.93 -15.32 0.87
C MET A 100 -3.82 -15.89 -0.03
N GLY A 101 -2.65 -16.16 0.53
CA GLY A 101 -1.52 -16.72 -0.23
C GLY A 101 -0.89 -15.72 -1.19
N VAL A 102 -0.98 -14.43 -0.90
CA VAL A 102 -0.39 -13.37 -1.72
C VAL A 102 1.03 -13.08 -1.24
N PRO A 103 2.04 -13.12 -2.12
CA PRO A 103 3.40 -12.75 -1.74
C PRO A 103 3.48 -11.32 -1.21
N TYR A 104 4.27 -11.12 -0.18
CA TYR A 104 4.43 -9.80 0.40
C TYR A 104 5.84 -9.62 0.95
N ARG A 105 6.25 -8.36 1.08
CA ARG A 105 7.50 -7.96 1.74
C ARG A 105 7.19 -6.83 2.71
N VAL A 106 7.79 -6.90 3.90
CA VAL A 106 7.61 -5.88 4.93
C VAL A 106 8.91 -5.12 5.10
N PHE A 107 8.81 -3.79 4.98
CA PHE A 107 9.93 -2.90 5.20
C PHE A 107 9.61 -2.06 6.43
N ARG A 108 10.34 -2.29 7.51
CA ARG A 108 10.20 -1.47 8.69
C ARG A 108 11.06 -0.23 8.51
N ALA A 109 10.41 0.91 8.40
CA ALA A 109 11.12 2.17 8.28
C ALA A 109 11.10 2.87 9.64
N ALA A 110 12.25 3.34 10.08
CA ALA A 110 12.33 4.38 11.07
C ALA A 110 11.66 5.63 10.45
N GLU A 111 11.29 6.62 11.28
CA GLU A 111 10.69 7.84 10.79
C GLU A 111 11.50 8.39 9.62
N ALA A 112 10.93 8.30 8.44
CA ALA A 112 11.58 8.79 7.24
C ALA A 112 11.39 10.30 7.15
N PRO A 113 12.36 11.02 6.56
CA PRO A 113 12.15 12.42 6.23
C PRO A 113 10.96 12.55 5.29
N SER A 114 10.34 13.72 5.28
CA SER A 114 9.21 13.99 4.40
C SER A 114 9.55 13.65 2.95
N CYS A 115 8.58 13.17 2.21
CA CYS A 115 8.67 13.06 0.76
C CYS A 115 9.00 14.44 0.19
N PRO A 116 10.08 14.58 -0.59
CA PRO A 116 10.41 15.84 -1.21
C PRO A 116 9.35 16.30 -2.20
#